data_433221ae4e9580d26b9def9b9c9440b5
#
_entry.id   433221ae4e9580d26b9def9b9c9440b5
#
_cell.length_a   1.000
_cell.length_b   1.000
_cell.length_c   1.000
_cell.angle_alpha   90.00
_cell.angle_beta   90.00
_cell.angle_gamma   90.00
#
_symmetry.space_group_name_H-M   'P 1'
#
loop_
_entity.id
_entity.type
_entity.pdbx_description
1 polymer ?
#
loop_
_entity_poly.entity_id
_entity_poly.type
_entity_poly.pdbx_seq_one_letter_code
_entity_poly.pdbx_strand_id
1 'polypeptide(L)'
;SLYINLINDLSFSQTYYPKSKTTVYLNFLSSQIFQKIYKTKRIEENRIKYFFTTELPLTVYQYRRYLYYAFVFFILFVGIGVISSVYDKDFATLILGEGYVNQTLENIKKGDPTAIYGTGANWSTSLMIIINNLVVGTKLYIYGIFGGIGTLYALMQNSIMLGAFQFFFKTQNVLLESAKGIWLHGAFEIFGMVV
;
A
#
# COMPACT_ATOMS: atom_id res chain seq x y z
N SER A 1 38.12 -8.30 -19.84
CA SER A 1 37.50 -9.58 -19.41
C SER A 1 37.47 -10.57 -20.55
N LEU A 2 37.52 -11.85 -20.26
CA LEU A 2 37.55 -12.96 -21.24
C LEU A 2 36.43 -12.89 -22.29
N TYR A 3 35.21 -12.47 -21.86
CA TYR A 3 34.07 -12.33 -22.77
C TYR A 3 34.27 -11.21 -23.80
N ILE A 4 34.84 -10.09 -23.39
CA ILE A 4 35.13 -8.97 -24.32
C ILE A 4 36.15 -9.40 -25.37
N ASN A 5 37.21 -10.12 -24.97
CA ASN A 5 38.20 -10.65 -25.90
C ASN A 5 37.53 -11.62 -26.88
N LEU A 6 36.68 -12.52 -26.41
CA LEU A 6 35.96 -13.46 -27.28
C LEU A 6 35.06 -12.73 -28.30
N ILE A 7 34.38 -11.65 -27.92
CA ILE A 7 33.57 -10.85 -28.86
C ILE A 7 34.45 -10.14 -29.89
N ASN A 8 35.61 -9.62 -29.49
CA ASN A 8 36.56 -9.01 -30.42
C ASN A 8 37.09 -10.02 -31.40
N ASP A 9 37.52 -11.21 -30.95
CA ASP A 9 38.00 -12.31 -31.81
C ASP A 9 36.89 -12.78 -32.76
N LEU A 10 35.65 -12.87 -32.30
CA LEU A 10 34.50 -13.21 -33.14
C LEU A 10 34.27 -12.13 -34.21
N SER A 11 34.31 -10.86 -33.85
CA SER A 11 34.13 -9.75 -34.79
C SER A 11 35.22 -9.73 -35.84
N PHE A 12 36.50 -9.94 -35.45
CA PHE A 12 37.62 -10.10 -36.36
C PHE A 12 37.44 -11.29 -37.30
N SER A 13 37.06 -12.46 -36.75
CA SER A 13 36.86 -13.67 -37.54
C SER A 13 35.68 -13.53 -38.53
N GLN A 14 34.62 -12.84 -38.15
CA GLN A 14 33.49 -12.54 -39.05
C GLN A 14 33.88 -11.61 -40.20
N THR A 15 34.78 -10.69 -39.95
CA THR A 15 35.23 -9.73 -40.95
C THR A 15 36.17 -10.38 -41.97
N TYR A 16 37.18 -11.13 -41.50
CA TYR A 16 38.26 -11.65 -42.36
C TYR A 16 38.05 -13.10 -42.81
N TYR A 17 37.30 -13.89 -42.04
CA TYR A 17 37.12 -15.33 -42.27
C TYR A 17 35.66 -15.78 -42.08
N PRO A 18 34.69 -15.15 -42.75
CA PRO A 18 33.26 -15.32 -42.46
C PRO A 18 32.73 -16.75 -42.61
N LYS A 19 33.37 -17.55 -43.49
CA LYS A 19 32.95 -18.94 -43.76
C LYS A 19 33.86 -20.00 -43.07
N SER A 20 34.72 -19.56 -42.14
CA SER A 20 35.64 -20.48 -41.49
C SER A 20 34.92 -21.28 -40.36
N LYS A 21 35.42 -22.49 -40.12
CA LYS A 21 34.96 -23.29 -38.97
C LYS A 21 35.24 -22.60 -37.64
N THR A 22 36.30 -21.80 -37.58
CA THR A 22 36.66 -20.99 -36.41
C THR A 22 35.59 -19.95 -36.10
N THR A 23 35.06 -19.24 -37.10
CA THR A 23 33.98 -18.27 -36.94
C THR A 23 32.73 -18.93 -36.39
N VAL A 24 32.36 -20.10 -36.91
CA VAL A 24 31.21 -20.86 -36.39
C VAL A 24 31.40 -21.28 -34.93
N TYR A 25 32.61 -21.72 -34.57
CA TYR A 25 32.93 -22.12 -33.20
C TYR A 25 32.94 -20.92 -32.25
N LEU A 26 33.55 -19.79 -32.61
CA LEU A 26 33.56 -18.56 -31.79
C LEU A 26 32.14 -18.02 -31.59
N ASN A 27 31.29 -18.06 -32.61
CA ASN A 27 29.89 -17.64 -32.51
C ASN A 27 29.11 -18.54 -31.56
N PHE A 28 29.27 -19.86 -31.66
CA PHE A 28 28.67 -20.81 -30.73
C PHE A 28 29.11 -20.57 -29.28
N LEU A 29 30.40 -20.39 -29.05
CA LEU A 29 30.96 -20.16 -27.71
C LEU A 29 30.49 -18.84 -27.13
N SER A 30 30.49 -17.75 -27.93
CA SER A 30 29.99 -16.44 -27.58
C SER A 30 28.50 -16.51 -27.19
N SER A 31 27.68 -17.20 -27.97
CA SER A 31 26.25 -17.40 -27.66
C SER A 31 26.03 -18.14 -26.35
N GLN A 32 26.83 -19.21 -26.10
CA GLN A 32 26.74 -19.94 -24.82
C GLN A 32 27.09 -19.10 -23.62
N ILE A 33 28.17 -18.29 -23.72
CA ILE A 33 28.60 -17.41 -22.63
C ILE A 33 27.58 -16.29 -22.43
N PHE A 34 27.08 -15.69 -23.52
CA PHE A 34 26.00 -14.71 -23.47
C PHE A 34 24.77 -15.25 -22.72
N GLN A 35 24.30 -16.45 -23.09
CA GLN A 35 23.19 -17.06 -22.40
C GLN A 35 23.48 -17.33 -20.92
N LYS A 36 24.70 -17.70 -20.53
CA LYS A 36 25.07 -17.90 -19.13
C LYS A 36 25.15 -16.59 -18.34
N ILE A 37 25.65 -15.51 -18.97
CA ILE A 37 25.75 -14.19 -18.32
C ILE A 37 24.37 -13.56 -18.15
N TYR A 38 23.55 -13.62 -19.20
CA TYR A 38 22.23 -12.96 -19.26
C TYR A 38 21.08 -13.91 -18.93
N LYS A 39 21.36 -15.19 -18.66
CA LYS A 39 20.34 -16.11 -18.16
C LYS A 39 19.90 -15.60 -16.80
N THR A 40 18.79 -14.87 -16.79
CA THR A 40 18.12 -14.48 -15.56
C THR A 40 17.94 -15.75 -14.74
N LYS A 41 18.58 -15.84 -13.58
CA LYS A 41 18.45 -16.97 -12.68
C LYS A 41 16.96 -17.12 -12.39
N ARG A 42 16.32 -18.09 -13.00
CA ARG A 42 14.90 -18.37 -12.70
C ARG A 42 14.89 -18.75 -11.23
N ILE A 43 14.29 -17.90 -10.43
CA ILE A 43 14.14 -18.15 -8.99
C ILE A 43 13.24 -19.39 -8.92
N GLU A 44 13.82 -20.54 -8.59
CA GLU A 44 13.11 -21.82 -8.44
C GLU A 44 12.18 -21.81 -7.22
N GLU A 45 12.35 -20.81 -6.34
CA GLU A 45 11.48 -20.60 -5.21
C GLU A 45 10.11 -20.06 -5.66
N ASN A 46 9.07 -20.41 -4.92
CA ASN A 46 7.73 -19.89 -5.13
C ASN A 46 7.79 -18.35 -5.11
N ARG A 47 7.56 -17.73 -6.29
CA ARG A 47 7.71 -16.29 -6.49
C ARG A 47 6.88 -15.47 -5.49
N ILE A 48 5.70 -15.97 -5.12
CA ILE A 48 4.83 -15.33 -4.13
C ILE A 48 5.51 -15.34 -2.77
N LYS A 49 6.06 -16.49 -2.34
CA LYS A 49 6.79 -16.59 -1.08
C LYS A 49 7.99 -15.65 -1.07
N TYR A 50 8.81 -15.66 -2.11
CA TYR A 50 9.98 -14.78 -2.25
C TYR A 50 9.60 -13.30 -2.19
N PHE A 51 8.51 -12.91 -2.86
CA PHE A 51 7.99 -11.55 -2.79
C PHE A 51 7.70 -11.11 -1.35
N PHE A 52 6.90 -11.89 -0.61
CA PHE A 52 6.50 -11.52 0.75
C PHE A 52 7.63 -11.66 1.79
N THR A 53 8.56 -12.60 1.61
CA THR A 53 9.64 -12.85 2.59
C THR A 53 10.89 -12.05 2.34
N THR A 54 11.14 -11.58 1.12
CA THR A 54 12.41 -10.95 0.74
C THR A 54 12.21 -9.59 0.07
N GLU A 55 11.47 -9.52 -1.04
CA GLU A 55 11.34 -8.28 -1.81
C GLU A 55 10.58 -7.20 -1.03
N LEU A 56 9.42 -7.54 -0.49
CA LEU A 56 8.58 -6.60 0.24
C LEU A 56 9.29 -6.05 1.50
N PRO A 57 9.85 -6.88 2.41
CA PRO A 57 10.59 -6.37 3.57
C PRO A 57 11.79 -5.49 3.21
N LEU A 58 12.54 -5.86 2.17
CA LEU A 58 13.68 -5.06 1.71
C LEU A 58 13.24 -3.71 1.16
N THR A 59 12.17 -3.68 0.38
CA THR A 59 11.60 -2.44 -0.16
C THR A 59 11.11 -1.52 0.96
N VAL A 60 10.35 -2.05 1.91
CA VAL A 60 9.88 -1.31 3.10
C VAL A 60 11.07 -0.77 3.90
N TYR A 61 12.10 -1.57 4.12
CA TYR A 61 13.32 -1.13 4.81
C TYR A 61 14.06 -0.02 4.06
N GLN A 62 14.17 -0.14 2.73
CA GLN A 62 14.82 0.87 1.89
C GLN A 62 14.10 2.22 1.96
N TYR A 63 12.76 2.19 1.97
CA TYR A 63 11.93 3.39 1.97
C TYR A 63 11.40 3.77 3.35
N ARG A 64 11.90 3.19 4.46
CA ARG A 64 11.41 3.42 5.84
C ARG A 64 11.34 4.89 6.27
N ARG A 65 12.20 5.76 5.71
CA ARG A 65 12.17 7.20 6.03
C ARG A 65 10.88 7.86 5.54
N TYR A 66 10.43 7.48 4.34
CA TYR A 66 9.18 8.01 3.78
C TYR A 66 7.96 7.50 4.56
N LEU A 67 7.98 6.24 4.96
CA LEU A 67 6.97 5.67 5.85
C LEU A 67 6.90 6.43 7.18
N TYR A 68 8.05 6.74 7.76
CA TYR A 68 8.10 7.54 8.98
C TYR A 68 7.48 8.92 8.79
N TYR A 69 7.78 9.62 7.71
CA TYR A 69 7.17 10.92 7.40
C TYR A 69 5.67 10.81 7.18
N ALA A 70 5.21 9.81 6.43
CA ALA A 70 3.79 9.56 6.21
C ALA A 70 3.07 9.31 7.55
N PHE A 71 3.67 8.53 8.44
CA PHE A 71 3.12 8.25 9.77
C PHE A 71 3.08 9.52 10.65
N VAL A 72 4.11 10.36 10.63
CA VAL A 72 4.12 11.63 11.34
C VAL A 72 3.00 12.55 10.83
N PHE A 73 2.85 12.70 9.52
CA PHE A 73 1.75 13.46 8.93
C PHE A 73 0.38 12.88 9.29
N PHE A 74 0.24 11.56 9.25
CA PHE A 74 -0.99 10.87 9.68
C PHE A 74 -1.37 11.26 11.11
N ILE A 75 -0.44 11.14 12.07
CA ILE A 75 -0.70 11.50 13.48
C ILE A 75 -1.01 12.99 13.65
N LEU A 76 -0.31 13.87 12.95
CA LEU A 76 -0.59 15.31 12.98
C LEU A 76 -2.02 15.60 12.50
N PHE A 77 -2.44 15.04 11.39
CA PHE A 77 -3.78 15.26 10.84
C PHE A 77 -4.89 14.61 11.69
N VAL A 78 -4.65 13.45 12.29
CA VAL A 78 -5.55 12.87 13.30
C VAL A 78 -5.71 13.84 14.48
N GLY A 79 -4.60 14.40 14.97
CA GLY A 79 -4.60 15.41 16.02
C GLY A 79 -5.42 16.66 15.66
N ILE A 80 -5.29 17.16 14.43
CA ILE A 80 -6.11 18.27 13.91
C ILE A 80 -7.60 17.88 13.94
N GLY A 81 -7.97 16.69 13.47
CA GLY A 81 -9.35 16.20 13.50
C GLY A 81 -9.93 16.15 14.91
N VAL A 82 -9.16 15.66 15.89
CA VAL A 82 -9.56 15.64 17.30
C VAL A 82 -9.73 17.05 17.85
N ILE A 83 -8.74 17.93 17.65
CA ILE A 83 -8.76 19.30 18.15
C ILE A 83 -9.95 20.07 17.55
N SER A 84 -10.17 19.97 16.23
CA SER A 84 -11.31 20.61 15.58
C SER A 84 -12.64 20.15 16.16
N SER A 85 -12.78 18.86 16.45
CA SER A 85 -13.99 18.30 17.07
C SER A 85 -14.16 18.72 18.55
N VAL A 86 -13.09 19.10 19.25
CA VAL A 86 -13.17 19.66 20.62
C VAL A 86 -13.75 21.07 20.60
N TYR A 87 -13.32 21.89 19.63
CA TYR A 87 -13.75 23.28 19.53
C TYR A 87 -15.09 23.48 18.84
N ASP A 88 -15.41 22.59 17.89
CA ASP A 88 -16.66 22.64 17.13
C ASP A 88 -17.40 21.31 17.26
N LYS A 89 -18.56 21.34 17.96
CA LYS A 89 -19.39 20.16 18.19
C LYS A 89 -20.01 19.60 16.91
N ASP A 90 -20.21 20.45 15.90
CA ASP A 90 -20.82 20.07 14.64
C ASP A 90 -19.77 19.56 13.64
N PHE A 91 -18.48 19.69 13.96
CA PHE A 91 -17.38 19.27 13.10
C PHE A 91 -17.46 17.76 12.76
N ALA A 92 -17.77 16.92 13.75
CA ALA A 92 -17.95 15.49 13.51
C ALA A 92 -19.09 15.23 12.52
N THR A 93 -20.22 15.94 12.66
CA THR A 93 -21.36 15.85 11.75
C THR A 93 -21.02 16.36 10.35
N LEU A 94 -20.24 17.43 10.25
CA LEU A 94 -19.76 17.98 8.99
C LEU A 94 -18.86 16.96 8.22
N ILE A 95 -17.97 16.31 8.93
CA ILE A 95 -16.98 15.39 8.33
C ILE A 95 -17.58 13.99 8.06
N LEU A 96 -18.35 13.45 9.01
CA LEU A 96 -18.91 12.10 8.92
C LEU A 96 -20.26 12.05 8.18
N GLY A 97 -20.95 13.19 8.09
CA GLY A 97 -22.28 13.32 7.54
C GLY A 97 -23.39 13.07 8.56
N GLU A 98 -24.47 13.86 8.45
CA GLU A 98 -25.62 13.78 9.37
C GLU A 98 -26.26 12.39 9.43
N GLY A 99 -26.39 11.73 8.28
CA GLY A 99 -26.98 10.39 8.20
C GLY A 99 -26.20 9.36 9.03
N TYR A 100 -24.88 9.37 8.92
CA TYR A 100 -24.01 8.47 9.68
C TYR A 100 -24.08 8.76 11.18
N VAL A 101 -24.00 10.02 11.57
CA VAL A 101 -24.04 10.44 12.99
C VAL A 101 -25.38 10.07 13.62
N ASN A 102 -26.51 10.37 12.98
CA ASN A 102 -27.84 10.05 13.49
C ASN A 102 -28.05 8.55 13.63
N GLN A 103 -27.68 7.77 12.62
CA GLN A 103 -27.77 6.32 12.65
C GLN A 103 -26.89 5.71 13.75
N THR A 104 -25.67 6.24 13.94
CA THR A 104 -24.78 5.80 15.00
C THR A 104 -25.35 6.11 16.37
N LEU A 105 -25.92 7.30 16.57
CA LEU A 105 -26.56 7.68 17.83
C LEU A 105 -27.76 6.79 18.16
N GLU A 106 -28.55 6.41 17.17
CA GLU A 106 -29.66 5.44 17.37
C GLU A 106 -29.15 4.05 17.77
N ASN A 107 -28.05 3.59 17.12
CA ASN A 107 -27.45 2.30 17.45
C ASN A 107 -26.85 2.29 18.86
N ILE A 108 -26.21 3.39 19.27
CA ILE A 108 -25.71 3.56 20.65
C ILE A 108 -26.86 3.47 21.66
N LYS A 109 -27.99 4.11 21.39
CA LYS A 109 -29.19 4.02 22.25
C LYS A 109 -29.73 2.60 22.34
N LYS A 110 -29.58 1.80 21.30
CA LYS A 110 -29.96 0.37 21.24
C LYS A 110 -28.92 -0.56 21.88
N GLY A 111 -27.79 -0.03 22.35
CA GLY A 111 -26.72 -0.80 22.99
C GLY A 111 -25.74 -1.47 22.00
N ASP A 112 -25.80 -1.15 20.71
CA ASP A 112 -24.88 -1.67 19.71
C ASP A 112 -24.26 -0.53 18.88
N PRO A 113 -23.21 0.13 19.38
CA PRO A 113 -22.56 1.25 18.72
C PRO A 113 -21.87 0.87 17.39
N THR A 114 -21.65 -0.43 17.16
CA THR A 114 -20.96 -0.95 15.97
C THR A 114 -21.91 -1.58 14.95
N ALA A 115 -23.22 -1.49 15.15
CA ALA A 115 -24.22 -2.11 14.28
C ALA A 115 -24.10 -1.70 12.80
N ILE A 116 -23.60 -0.49 12.50
CA ILE A 116 -23.35 -0.03 11.13
C ILE A 116 -22.33 -0.94 10.41
N TYR A 117 -21.36 -1.50 11.15
CA TYR A 117 -20.33 -2.39 10.61
C TYR A 117 -20.75 -3.86 10.62
N GLY A 118 -21.95 -4.16 11.12
CA GLY A 118 -22.54 -5.49 11.16
C GLY A 118 -21.80 -6.45 12.08
N THR A 119 -22.32 -6.71 13.28
CA THR A 119 -21.82 -7.78 14.16
C THR A 119 -22.26 -9.18 13.69
N GLY A 120 -22.97 -9.27 12.59
CA GLY A 120 -23.33 -10.52 11.93
C GLY A 120 -22.43 -10.80 10.73
N ALA A 121 -22.03 -12.04 10.57
CA ALA A 121 -21.23 -12.58 9.45
C ALA A 121 -21.94 -12.45 8.08
N ASN A 122 -22.34 -11.24 7.70
CA ASN A 122 -22.85 -10.95 6.37
C ASN A 122 -21.65 -10.78 5.42
N TRP A 123 -21.37 -11.80 4.65
CA TRP A 123 -20.38 -11.80 3.58
C TRP A 123 -20.46 -10.55 2.68
N SER A 124 -21.69 -10.01 2.48
CA SER A 124 -21.91 -8.79 1.69
C SER A 124 -21.27 -7.57 2.34
N THR A 125 -21.38 -7.38 3.64
CA THR A 125 -20.79 -6.24 4.37
C THR A 125 -19.27 -6.33 4.36
N SER A 126 -18.72 -7.53 4.63
CA SER A 126 -17.26 -7.76 4.57
C SER A 126 -16.71 -7.52 3.17
N LEU A 127 -17.40 -7.96 2.13
CA LEU A 127 -17.02 -7.74 0.75
C LEU A 127 -17.06 -6.25 0.38
N MET A 128 -18.08 -5.52 0.81
CA MET A 128 -18.18 -4.06 0.61
C MET A 128 -17.03 -3.32 1.28
N ILE A 129 -16.64 -3.69 2.50
CA ILE A 129 -15.49 -3.11 3.20
C ILE A 129 -14.19 -3.38 2.42
N ILE A 130 -13.96 -4.61 1.98
CA ILE A 130 -12.78 -4.99 1.19
C ILE A 130 -12.72 -4.17 -0.11
N ILE A 131 -13.84 -4.08 -0.84
CA ILE A 131 -13.91 -3.32 -2.09
C ILE A 131 -13.64 -1.84 -1.82
N ASN A 132 -14.25 -1.26 -0.77
CA ASN A 132 -14.01 0.13 -0.41
C ASN A 132 -12.52 0.39 -0.13
N ASN A 133 -11.88 -0.47 0.66
CA ASN A 133 -10.47 -0.35 1.02
C ASN A 133 -9.55 -0.51 -0.21
N LEU A 134 -9.87 -1.41 -1.13
CA LEU A 134 -9.17 -1.53 -2.41
C LEU A 134 -9.31 -0.28 -3.27
N VAL A 135 -10.51 0.32 -3.33
CA VAL A 135 -10.75 1.56 -4.08
C VAL A 135 -9.97 2.72 -3.47
N VAL A 136 -9.98 2.87 -2.14
CA VAL A 136 -9.21 3.90 -1.43
C VAL A 136 -7.72 3.71 -1.67
N GLY A 137 -7.19 2.50 -1.50
CA GLY A 137 -5.77 2.20 -1.76
C GLY A 137 -5.37 2.45 -3.21
N THR A 138 -6.21 2.08 -4.16
CA THR A 138 -5.97 2.34 -5.60
C THR A 138 -5.96 3.84 -5.90
N LYS A 139 -6.88 4.62 -5.31
CA LYS A 139 -6.89 6.09 -5.45
C LYS A 139 -5.62 6.71 -4.90
N LEU A 140 -5.18 6.30 -3.71
CA LEU A 140 -3.94 6.78 -3.10
C LEU A 140 -2.73 6.49 -3.99
N TYR A 141 -2.64 5.27 -4.54
CA TYR A 141 -1.59 4.89 -5.47
C TYR A 141 -1.59 5.76 -6.74
N ILE A 142 -2.74 5.94 -7.38
CA ILE A 142 -2.89 6.78 -8.58
C ILE A 142 -2.49 8.23 -8.27
N TYR A 143 -2.94 8.78 -7.14
CA TYR A 143 -2.59 10.14 -6.72
C TYR A 143 -1.09 10.29 -6.44
N GLY A 144 -0.40 9.22 -6.05
CA GLY A 144 1.06 9.19 -5.89
C GLY A 144 1.82 9.47 -7.18
N ILE A 145 1.29 9.05 -8.32
CA ILE A 145 1.90 9.28 -9.66
C ILE A 145 2.04 10.78 -9.96
N PHE A 146 1.15 11.61 -9.43
CA PHE A 146 1.17 13.07 -9.59
C PHE A 146 2.05 13.79 -8.55
N GLY A 147 3.24 13.23 -8.24
CA GLY A 147 4.22 13.84 -7.36
C GLY A 147 3.89 13.79 -5.86
N GLY A 148 2.96 12.91 -5.46
CA GLY A 148 2.63 12.66 -4.06
C GLY A 148 1.72 13.68 -3.38
N ILE A 149 1.44 14.84 -3.99
CA ILE A 149 0.56 15.88 -3.42
C ILE A 149 -0.86 15.35 -3.22
N GLY A 150 -1.37 14.61 -4.22
CA GLY A 150 -2.69 14.00 -4.14
C GLY A 150 -2.78 12.93 -3.05
N THR A 151 -1.73 12.14 -2.87
CA THR A 151 -1.64 11.15 -1.79
C THR A 151 -1.64 11.84 -0.42
N LEU A 152 -0.84 12.91 -0.26
CA LEU A 152 -0.81 13.69 0.98
C LEU A 152 -2.18 14.30 1.29
N TYR A 153 -2.87 14.83 0.29
CA TYR A 153 -4.23 15.36 0.43
C TYR A 153 -5.22 14.28 0.87
N ALA A 154 -5.20 13.12 0.25
CA ALA A 154 -6.08 12.02 0.62
C ALA A 154 -5.73 11.45 2.01
N LEU A 155 -4.44 11.36 2.37
CA LEU A 155 -3.99 11.00 3.71
C LEU A 155 -4.51 12.01 4.74
N MET A 156 -4.41 13.31 4.45
CA MET A 156 -4.94 14.38 5.31
C MET A 156 -6.44 14.21 5.55
N GLN A 157 -7.24 14.06 4.50
CA GLN A 157 -8.69 13.90 4.63
C GLN A 157 -9.08 12.70 5.48
N ASN A 158 -8.50 11.52 5.20
CA ASN A 158 -8.80 10.30 5.94
C ASN A 158 -8.32 10.37 7.40
N SER A 159 -7.18 11.02 7.66
CA SER A 159 -6.64 11.19 9.00
C SER A 159 -7.50 12.14 9.85
N ILE A 160 -7.93 13.27 9.29
CA ILE A 160 -8.84 14.22 9.95
C ILE A 160 -10.18 13.54 10.25
N MET A 161 -10.72 12.79 9.28
CA MET A 161 -11.95 12.01 9.46
C MET A 161 -11.80 11.00 10.61
N LEU A 162 -10.69 10.28 10.67
CA LEU A 162 -10.42 9.33 11.76
C LEU A 162 -10.36 10.03 13.12
N GLY A 163 -9.71 11.21 13.19
CA GLY A 163 -9.64 12.02 14.41
C GLY A 163 -11.02 12.47 14.91
N ALA A 164 -11.84 13.01 14.00
CA ALA A 164 -13.22 13.40 14.30
C ALA A 164 -14.07 12.22 14.75
N PHE A 165 -13.92 11.08 14.08
CA PHE A 165 -14.60 9.84 14.39
C PHE A 165 -14.26 9.32 15.79
N GLN A 166 -12.99 9.23 16.14
CA GLN A 166 -12.55 8.76 17.46
C GLN A 166 -13.05 9.70 18.58
N PHE A 167 -12.99 11.01 18.35
CA PHE A 167 -13.51 11.97 19.31
C PHE A 167 -15.03 11.87 19.50
N PHE A 168 -15.79 11.70 18.41
CA PHE A 168 -17.24 11.47 18.45
C PHE A 168 -17.60 10.27 19.34
N PHE A 169 -16.98 9.11 19.14
CA PHE A 169 -17.22 7.93 19.97
C PHE A 169 -16.76 8.12 21.43
N LYS A 170 -15.70 8.90 21.65
CA LYS A 170 -15.27 9.30 23.01
C LYS A 170 -16.34 10.10 23.73
N THR A 171 -16.96 11.09 23.05
CA THR A 171 -18.01 11.92 23.65
C THR A 171 -19.28 11.14 23.99
N GLN A 172 -19.52 10.02 23.29
CA GLN A 172 -20.63 9.12 23.58
C GLN A 172 -20.29 8.04 24.62
N ASN A 173 -19.07 8.05 25.20
CA ASN A 173 -18.56 7.06 26.17
C ASN A 173 -18.51 5.61 25.65
N VAL A 174 -18.45 5.41 24.35
CA VAL A 174 -18.40 4.08 23.68
C VAL A 174 -17.13 3.88 22.86
N LEU A 175 -16.07 4.64 23.16
CA LEU A 175 -14.81 4.59 22.41
C LEU A 175 -14.18 3.18 22.40
N LEU A 176 -14.17 2.49 23.54
CA LEU A 176 -13.55 1.17 23.65
C LEU A 176 -14.31 0.10 22.86
N GLU A 177 -15.62 0.16 22.88
CA GLU A 177 -16.51 -0.74 22.14
C GLU A 177 -16.38 -0.51 20.64
N SER A 178 -16.40 0.76 20.22
CA SER A 178 -16.18 1.12 18.83
C SER A 178 -14.78 0.71 18.35
N ALA A 179 -13.76 0.89 19.17
CA ALA A 179 -12.41 0.46 18.83
C ALA A 179 -12.32 -1.05 18.59
N LYS A 180 -12.92 -1.87 19.42
CA LYS A 180 -12.93 -3.34 19.23
C LYS A 180 -13.62 -3.77 17.93
N GLY A 181 -14.72 -3.09 17.55
CA GLY A 181 -15.47 -3.43 16.34
C GLY A 181 -14.81 -2.89 15.05
N ILE A 182 -14.28 -1.70 15.11
CA ILE A 182 -13.83 -0.95 13.92
C ILE A 182 -12.34 -1.16 13.64
N TRP A 183 -11.49 -1.17 14.67
CA TRP A 183 -10.05 -1.31 14.49
C TRP A 183 -9.63 -2.65 13.92
N LEU A 184 -10.44 -3.70 14.09
CA LEU A 184 -10.16 -5.00 13.48
C LEU A 184 -10.08 -4.90 11.95
N HIS A 185 -10.90 -4.04 11.35
CA HIS A 185 -10.97 -3.82 9.89
C HIS A 185 -10.17 -2.58 9.49
N GLY A 186 -10.31 -1.49 10.24
CA GLY A 186 -9.70 -0.20 9.96
C GLY A 186 -8.18 -0.15 10.15
N ALA A 187 -7.60 -1.02 10.98
CA ALA A 187 -6.14 -1.06 11.15
C ALA A 187 -5.41 -1.41 9.85
N PHE A 188 -5.94 -2.34 9.07
CA PHE A 188 -5.37 -2.70 7.77
C PHE A 188 -5.53 -1.58 6.73
N GLU A 189 -6.67 -0.87 6.77
CA GLU A 189 -6.93 0.29 5.91
C GLU A 189 -5.95 1.43 6.22
N ILE A 190 -5.81 1.77 7.50
CA ILE A 190 -4.87 2.80 7.97
C ILE A 190 -3.44 2.43 7.59
N PHE A 191 -3.04 1.18 7.79
CA PHE A 191 -1.72 0.70 7.40
C PHE A 191 -1.51 0.86 5.88
N GLY A 192 -2.48 0.47 5.07
CA GLY A 192 -2.41 0.62 3.61
C GLY A 192 -2.41 2.07 3.12
N MET A 193 -2.94 3.01 3.90
CA MET A 193 -2.87 4.45 3.58
C MET A 193 -1.51 5.07 3.89
N VAL A 194 -0.81 4.56 4.90
CA VAL A 194 0.49 5.09 5.36
C VAL A 194 1.66 4.49 4.59
N VAL A 195 1.55 3.25 4.12
CA VAL A 195 2.57 2.51 3.35
C VAL A 195 2.51 2.84 1.86
#